data_6ce6b0c6b8212c9b189869cddc668020
#
_entry.id   6ce6b0c6b8212c9b189869cddc668020
#
_cell.length_a   1.000
_cell.length_b   1.000
_cell.length_c   1.000
_cell.angle_alpha   90.00
_cell.angle_beta   90.00
_cell.angle_gamma   90.00
#
_symmetry.space_group_name_H-M   'P 1'
#
loop_
_entity.id
_entity.type
_entity.pdbx_description
1 polymer ?
#
loop_
_entity_poly.entity_id
_entity_poly.type
_entity_poly.pdbx_seq_one_letter_code
_entity_poly.pdbx_strand_id
1 'polypeptide(L)'
;MLELTAREKACENPGAACRGDECPLAQGFYDRLPAARLQAVHRVRLDKTTLRGVALAHQVCPYYLAQELIPWSDVVVGDYNHYFDSSAVLRALAVEEDWRTALLVDEAHNLLDRARGMFSAELHGASLRSVRRATPRLKRSWDRIARAWQGWLKTRDATLAYQASDDLPDSLVEALRLSAADIADHLVHHPEALEGEVQQFFFDMLHVVRLADQFGPHSIVDLHQDLQAPTRDRMARCMLCIRNVVPAPFLRPSLALAHTATLFSATFGPPEFYADMLGLPDDRAHIDVESPFDAQQLEVHVARHISTRYNRRRASIAPMVALMARQYTQRPGNYLAFFSSFDYLDQVATAFATAWPDIPTWQQSRRMDESAREQFLARFEAGGQGIAFAVLGGAFAEGIDLPGNRLIGAFVATLGLPQINPVNEQFRERLESLFGRGYDYTYLYPGLQKVVQAAGRVIRTTQDEGSIHLIDDRYARPDVQALLPVWWDVPGRHTATSS
;
A
#
# COMPACT_ATOMS: atom_id res chain seq x y z
N MET A 1 -5.17 6.97 25.81
CA MET A 1 -5.06 6.64 24.38
C MET A 1 -3.88 7.41 23.79
N LEU A 2 -3.00 6.74 23.08
CA LEU A 2 -1.80 7.31 22.44
C LEU A 2 -1.84 7.07 20.93
N GLU A 3 -1.60 8.11 20.13
CA GLU A 3 -1.42 8.02 18.68
C GLU A 3 0.07 7.98 18.33
N LEU A 4 0.52 6.91 17.65
CA LEU A 4 1.88 6.80 17.13
C LEU A 4 1.93 7.37 15.71
N THR A 5 2.89 8.25 15.49
CA THR A 5 3.10 8.90 14.19
C THR A 5 4.49 8.54 13.67
N ALA A 6 4.62 8.29 12.37
CA ALA A 6 5.91 8.03 11.74
C ALA A 6 6.90 9.19 11.98
N ARG A 7 8.20 8.84 12.12
CA ARG A 7 9.26 9.81 12.46
C ARG A 7 9.28 11.02 11.54
N GLU A 8 9.13 10.81 10.23
CA GLU A 8 9.15 11.86 9.20
C GLU A 8 8.02 12.88 9.40
N LYS A 9 6.88 12.43 9.94
CA LYS A 9 5.69 13.27 10.20
C LYS A 9 5.69 13.93 11.60
N ALA A 10 6.49 13.40 12.53
CA ALA A 10 6.58 13.89 13.91
C ALA A 10 7.85 14.71 14.17
N CYS A 11 8.85 14.67 13.26
CA CYS A 11 10.13 15.35 13.43
C CYS A 11 9.99 16.86 13.23
N GLU A 12 10.45 17.64 14.22
CA GLU A 12 10.50 19.10 14.18
C GLU A 12 11.77 19.66 13.49
N ASN A 13 12.80 18.81 13.34
CA ASN A 13 14.09 19.18 12.76
C ASN A 13 14.46 18.21 11.62
N PRO A 14 13.69 18.20 10.51
CA PRO A 14 13.97 17.31 9.39
C PRO A 14 15.34 17.62 8.79
N GLY A 15 16.18 16.59 8.62
CA GLY A 15 17.53 16.73 8.10
C GLY A 15 18.63 16.81 9.14
N ALA A 16 18.32 17.03 10.41
CA ALA A 16 19.28 16.90 11.51
C ALA A 16 19.39 15.43 11.97
N ALA A 17 20.60 15.00 12.33
CA ALA A 17 20.74 13.69 12.98
C ALA A 17 20.10 13.75 14.39
N CYS A 18 19.54 12.59 14.83
CA CYS A 18 18.90 12.48 16.15
C CYS A 18 19.96 12.36 17.28
N ARG A 19 20.91 13.28 17.29
CA ARG A 19 21.99 13.38 18.29
C ARG A 19 21.94 14.72 18.98
N GLY A 20 22.41 14.76 20.24
CA GLY A 20 22.37 15.96 21.07
C GLY A 20 23.25 17.13 20.59
N ASP A 21 24.23 16.88 19.74
CA ASP A 21 25.08 17.87 19.11
C ASP A 21 24.44 18.54 17.87
N GLU A 22 23.45 17.90 17.25
CA GLU A 22 22.78 18.37 16.02
C GLU A 22 21.30 18.73 16.21
N CYS A 23 20.60 18.03 17.11
CA CYS A 23 19.18 18.24 17.35
C CYS A 23 18.92 18.78 18.77
N PRO A 24 18.38 20.00 18.93
CA PRO A 24 18.12 20.59 20.25
C PRO A 24 17.09 19.82 21.09
N LEU A 25 16.19 19.05 20.42
CA LEU A 25 15.19 18.20 21.09
C LEU A 25 15.77 16.84 21.52
N ALA A 26 16.92 16.44 20.98
CA ALA A 26 17.67 15.26 21.41
C ALA A 26 18.63 15.61 22.56
N GLN A 27 19.19 16.82 22.59
CA GLN A 27 20.08 17.27 23.63
C GLN A 27 19.39 17.27 24.99
N GLY A 28 19.90 16.49 25.97
CA GLY A 28 19.32 16.37 27.30
C GLY A 28 17.89 15.81 27.31
N PHE A 29 17.52 15.00 26.32
CA PHE A 29 16.18 14.40 26.21
C PHE A 29 15.77 13.65 27.45
N TYR A 30 16.63 12.77 27.96
CA TYR A 30 16.33 11.93 29.13
C TYR A 30 16.21 12.72 30.43
N ASP A 31 16.89 13.87 30.55
CA ASP A 31 16.80 14.75 31.74
C ASP A 31 15.43 15.45 31.80
N ARG A 32 14.86 15.77 30.64
CA ARG A 32 13.55 16.45 30.51
C ARG A 32 12.36 15.50 30.39
N LEU A 33 12.61 14.25 29.99
CA LEU A 33 11.60 13.23 29.77
C LEU A 33 10.66 12.99 30.95
N PRO A 34 11.15 12.91 32.24
CA PRO A 34 10.27 12.67 33.39
C PRO A 34 9.15 13.71 33.53
N ALA A 35 9.46 14.99 33.32
CA ALA A 35 8.49 16.09 33.43
C ALA A 35 7.50 16.06 32.26
N ALA A 36 7.99 15.80 31.04
CA ALA A 36 7.15 15.65 29.85
C ALA A 36 6.18 14.45 29.98
N ARG A 37 6.71 13.31 30.45
CA ARG A 37 5.92 12.11 30.68
C ARG A 37 4.85 12.35 31.75
N LEU A 38 5.18 12.97 32.87
CA LEU A 38 4.22 13.29 33.92
C LEU A 38 3.08 14.16 33.38
N GLN A 39 3.36 15.18 32.58
CA GLN A 39 2.33 16.00 31.95
C GLN A 39 1.49 15.20 30.95
N ALA A 40 2.11 14.33 30.17
CA ALA A 40 1.43 13.52 29.16
C ALA A 40 0.44 12.51 29.77
N VAL A 41 0.83 11.78 30.84
CA VAL A 41 -0.02 10.75 31.45
C VAL A 41 -1.28 11.30 32.11
N HIS A 42 -1.33 12.58 32.41
CA HIS A 42 -2.54 13.25 32.87
C HIS A 42 -3.55 13.56 31.73
N ARG A 43 -3.19 13.31 30.47
CA ARG A 43 -4.07 13.50 29.33
C ARG A 43 -4.77 12.20 28.97
N VAL A 44 -6.09 12.24 28.83
CA VAL A 44 -6.89 11.07 28.41
C VAL A 44 -6.58 10.67 26.96
N ARG A 45 -6.31 11.67 26.11
CA ARG A 45 -6.02 11.50 24.70
C ARG A 45 -4.75 12.25 24.32
N LEU A 46 -3.81 11.52 23.75
CA LEU A 46 -2.54 11.99 23.21
C LEU A 46 -2.54 11.75 21.69
N ASP A 47 -3.32 12.53 20.95
CA ASP A 47 -3.23 12.60 19.51
C ASP A 47 -1.96 13.38 19.10
N LYS A 48 -1.64 13.35 17.81
CA LYS A 48 -0.46 14.00 17.24
C LYS A 48 -0.28 15.44 17.73
N THR A 49 -1.36 16.23 17.74
CA THR A 49 -1.33 17.66 18.11
C THR A 49 -1.08 17.84 19.60
N THR A 50 -1.80 17.11 20.44
CA THR A 50 -1.68 17.16 21.89
C THR A 50 -0.29 16.70 22.34
N LEU A 51 0.19 15.58 21.79
CA LEU A 51 1.53 15.05 22.10
C LEU A 51 2.63 16.03 21.69
N ARG A 52 2.52 16.60 20.49
CA ARG A 52 3.44 17.63 20.01
C ARG A 52 3.48 18.84 20.95
N GLY A 53 2.33 19.30 21.42
CA GLY A 53 2.22 20.42 22.36
C GLY A 53 2.95 20.13 23.69
N VAL A 54 2.75 18.94 24.26
CA VAL A 54 3.47 18.51 25.48
C VAL A 54 4.99 18.42 25.22
N ALA A 55 5.38 17.78 24.12
CA ALA A 55 6.79 17.58 23.78
C ALA A 55 7.53 18.92 23.65
N LEU A 56 6.96 19.88 22.91
CA LEU A 56 7.58 21.19 22.70
C LEU A 56 7.62 22.04 23.99
N ALA A 57 6.59 21.95 24.85
CA ALA A 57 6.58 22.64 26.14
C ALA A 57 7.75 22.19 27.04
N HIS A 58 8.18 20.94 26.92
CA HIS A 58 9.32 20.36 27.65
C HIS A 58 10.60 20.26 26.82
N GLN A 59 10.62 20.78 25.61
CA GLN A 59 11.75 20.73 24.68
C GLN A 59 12.28 19.31 24.42
N VAL A 60 11.40 18.32 24.33
CA VAL A 60 11.72 16.92 23.99
C VAL A 60 11.20 16.56 22.60
N CYS A 61 11.80 15.57 21.97
CA CYS A 61 11.36 15.09 20.65
C CYS A 61 9.97 14.45 20.73
N PRO A 62 8.97 14.91 19.95
CA PRO A 62 7.62 14.31 19.96
C PRO A 62 7.61 12.83 19.59
N TYR A 63 8.44 12.44 18.61
CA TYR A 63 8.55 11.05 18.18
C TYR A 63 9.04 10.13 19.30
N TYR A 64 10.15 10.48 19.94
CA TYR A 64 10.68 9.66 21.04
C TYR A 64 9.81 9.73 22.29
N LEU A 65 9.17 10.87 22.59
CA LEU A 65 8.19 10.93 23.67
C LEU A 65 7.02 9.97 23.44
N ALA A 66 6.53 9.82 22.19
CA ALA A 66 5.50 8.84 21.87
C ALA A 66 5.96 7.41 22.19
N GLN A 67 7.20 7.04 21.82
CA GLN A 67 7.73 5.70 22.11
C GLN A 67 7.83 5.44 23.62
N GLU A 68 8.29 6.41 24.38
CA GLU A 68 8.40 6.33 25.84
C GLU A 68 7.06 6.26 26.58
N LEU A 69 5.97 6.67 25.93
CA LEU A 69 4.62 6.64 26.49
C LEU A 69 3.85 5.35 26.19
N ILE A 70 4.38 4.48 25.34
CA ILE A 70 3.71 3.21 25.01
C ILE A 70 3.38 2.40 26.27
N PRO A 71 4.33 2.14 27.22
CA PRO A 71 4.05 1.37 28.43
C PRO A 71 3.06 2.05 29.42
N TRP A 72 2.76 3.32 29.19
CA TRP A 72 1.83 4.12 30.03
C TRP A 72 0.45 4.26 29.41
N SER A 73 0.17 3.53 28.33
CA SER A 73 -1.04 3.73 27.54
C SER A 73 -1.88 2.46 27.47
N ASP A 74 -3.17 2.55 27.82
CA ASP A 74 -4.12 1.44 27.72
C ASP A 74 -4.52 1.15 26.26
N VAL A 75 -4.51 2.17 25.39
CA VAL A 75 -4.85 2.08 23.98
C VAL A 75 -3.79 2.80 23.15
N VAL A 76 -3.23 2.09 22.20
CA VAL A 76 -2.27 2.64 21.23
C VAL A 76 -2.85 2.53 19.84
N VAL A 77 -2.88 3.62 19.09
CA VAL A 77 -3.35 3.71 17.70
C VAL A 77 -2.18 4.08 16.81
N GLY A 78 -2.00 3.37 15.71
CA GLY A 78 -0.90 3.63 14.77
C GLY A 78 -1.04 2.88 13.46
N ASP A 79 -0.11 3.13 12.53
CA ASP A 79 -0.02 2.40 11.28
C ASP A 79 0.40 0.93 11.52
N TYR A 80 0.10 0.03 10.60
CA TYR A 80 0.43 -1.40 10.68
C TYR A 80 1.90 -1.66 11.00
N ASN A 81 2.82 -0.82 10.52
CA ASN A 81 4.26 -0.96 10.74
C ASN A 81 4.62 -0.97 12.23
N HIS A 82 3.87 -0.24 13.06
CA HIS A 82 4.15 -0.18 14.50
C HIS A 82 3.95 -1.52 15.22
N TYR A 83 3.20 -2.47 14.62
CA TYR A 83 2.96 -3.79 15.22
C TYR A 83 3.50 -4.93 14.35
N PHE A 84 3.34 -4.88 13.02
CA PHE A 84 3.65 -6.00 12.13
C PHE A 84 5.07 -6.00 11.57
N ASP A 85 5.74 -4.83 11.51
CA ASP A 85 7.12 -4.77 11.04
C ASP A 85 8.06 -5.62 11.91
N SER A 86 9.11 -6.16 11.33
CA SER A 86 10.11 -6.96 12.05
C SER A 86 10.83 -6.18 13.16
N SER A 87 10.91 -4.86 13.04
CA SER A 87 11.53 -3.91 13.99
C SER A 87 10.50 -3.19 14.86
N ALA A 88 9.25 -3.63 14.88
CA ALA A 88 8.16 -2.95 15.59
C ALA A 88 8.37 -2.92 17.12
N VAL A 89 8.56 -1.73 17.67
CA VAL A 89 8.75 -1.52 19.12
C VAL A 89 7.54 -1.97 19.92
N LEU A 90 6.33 -1.70 19.42
CA LEU A 90 5.09 -2.09 20.12
C LEU A 90 4.99 -3.60 20.31
N ARG A 91 5.34 -4.39 19.26
CA ARG A 91 5.38 -5.85 19.37
C ARG A 91 6.51 -6.33 20.28
N ALA A 92 7.69 -5.72 20.21
CA ALA A 92 8.81 -6.08 21.08
C ALA A 92 8.47 -5.87 22.55
N LEU A 93 7.86 -4.73 22.90
CA LEU A 93 7.39 -4.45 24.25
C LEU A 93 6.28 -5.42 24.70
N ALA A 94 5.35 -5.77 23.81
CA ALA A 94 4.29 -6.74 24.13
C ALA A 94 4.85 -8.12 24.50
N VAL A 95 5.96 -8.53 23.85
CA VAL A 95 6.67 -9.77 24.19
C VAL A 95 7.44 -9.63 25.50
N GLU A 96 8.22 -8.55 25.67
CA GLU A 96 9.10 -8.35 26.82
C GLU A 96 8.32 -8.21 28.12
N GLU A 97 7.18 -7.52 28.07
CA GLU A 97 6.34 -7.23 29.24
C GLU A 97 5.15 -8.21 29.39
N ASP A 98 5.08 -9.28 28.59
CA ASP A 98 4.01 -10.29 28.57
C ASP A 98 2.59 -9.68 28.53
N TRP A 99 2.37 -8.73 27.63
CA TRP A 99 1.09 -8.04 27.54
C TRP A 99 0.00 -8.90 26.92
N ARG A 100 -1.19 -8.84 27.51
CA ARG A 100 -2.42 -9.39 26.91
C ARG A 100 -3.01 -8.38 25.94
N THR A 101 -2.49 -8.35 24.73
CA THR A 101 -2.87 -7.36 23.71
C THR A 101 -4.15 -7.79 22.99
N ALA A 102 -5.16 -6.91 22.93
CA ALA A 102 -6.27 -7.02 22.00
C ALA A 102 -5.92 -6.20 20.74
N LEU A 103 -5.74 -6.87 19.61
CA LEU A 103 -5.36 -6.25 18.34
C LEU A 103 -6.61 -6.00 17.50
N LEU A 104 -6.84 -4.74 17.11
CA LEU A 104 -7.89 -4.31 16.19
C LEU A 104 -7.23 -3.78 14.92
N VAL A 105 -7.49 -4.42 13.78
CA VAL A 105 -6.91 -4.06 12.48
C VAL A 105 -8.00 -3.54 11.59
N ASP A 106 -8.07 -2.22 11.48
CA ASP A 106 -9.00 -1.52 10.60
C ASP A 106 -8.49 -1.52 9.16
N GLU A 107 -9.40 -1.46 8.19
CA GLU A 107 -9.10 -1.56 6.75
C GLU A 107 -8.13 -2.71 6.46
N ALA A 108 -8.37 -3.87 7.08
CA ALA A 108 -7.45 -5.00 7.11
C ALA A 108 -7.09 -5.54 5.71
N HIS A 109 -7.87 -5.23 4.70
CA HIS A 109 -7.54 -5.52 3.30
C HIS A 109 -6.22 -4.86 2.86
N ASN A 110 -5.87 -3.68 3.42
CA ASN A 110 -4.61 -2.99 3.12
C ASN A 110 -3.40 -3.65 3.77
N LEU A 111 -3.61 -4.47 4.81
CA LEU A 111 -2.51 -5.17 5.48
C LEU A 111 -1.74 -6.09 4.51
N LEU A 112 -2.42 -6.67 3.51
CA LEU A 112 -1.78 -7.54 2.53
C LEU A 112 -0.66 -6.82 1.76
N ASP A 113 -0.97 -5.69 1.14
CA ASP A 113 0.02 -4.95 0.34
C ASP A 113 1.07 -4.28 1.23
N ARG A 114 0.68 -3.83 2.42
CA ARG A 114 1.61 -3.30 3.43
C ARG A 114 2.59 -4.38 3.89
N ALA A 115 2.12 -5.57 4.21
CA ALA A 115 2.97 -6.67 4.64
C ALA A 115 3.90 -7.15 3.50
N ARG A 116 3.42 -7.24 2.27
CA ARG A 116 4.28 -7.49 1.11
C ARG A 116 5.43 -6.48 1.02
N GLY A 117 5.14 -5.18 1.22
CA GLY A 117 6.16 -4.14 1.27
C GLY A 117 7.13 -4.30 2.44
N MET A 118 6.64 -4.56 3.66
CA MET A 118 7.48 -4.76 4.86
C MET A 118 8.45 -5.95 4.71
N PHE A 119 8.01 -7.01 4.03
CA PHE A 119 8.77 -8.25 3.88
C PHE A 119 9.36 -8.45 2.48
N SER A 120 9.55 -7.37 1.75
CA SER A 120 10.34 -7.30 0.53
C SER A 120 11.52 -6.35 0.72
N ALA A 121 12.68 -6.70 0.16
CA ALA A 121 13.89 -5.89 0.25
C ALA A 121 14.55 -5.73 -1.11
N GLU A 122 15.00 -4.53 -1.39
CA GLU A 122 15.66 -4.17 -2.63
C GLU A 122 17.10 -3.73 -2.38
N LEU A 123 18.00 -4.12 -3.28
CA LEU A 123 19.40 -3.71 -3.23
C LEU A 123 19.82 -3.19 -4.60
N HIS A 124 20.23 -1.92 -4.65
CA HIS A 124 20.59 -1.25 -5.88
C HIS A 124 22.11 -1.29 -6.13
N GLY A 125 22.53 -1.79 -7.28
CA GLY A 125 23.94 -1.82 -7.66
C GLY A 125 24.56 -0.44 -7.86
N ALA A 126 23.73 0.58 -8.20
CA ALA A 126 24.17 1.97 -8.25
C ALA A 126 24.57 2.48 -6.85
N SER A 127 23.77 2.17 -5.82
CA SER A 127 24.08 2.55 -4.43
C SER A 127 25.35 1.88 -3.92
N LEU A 128 25.57 0.59 -4.21
CA LEU A 128 26.83 -0.10 -3.89
C LEU A 128 28.03 0.61 -4.52
N ARG A 129 27.89 1.06 -5.76
CA ARG A 129 28.96 1.81 -6.44
C ARG A 129 29.24 3.16 -5.77
N SER A 130 28.20 3.86 -5.30
CA SER A 130 28.30 5.13 -4.58
C SER A 130 29.02 4.97 -3.25
N VAL A 131 28.56 4.04 -2.39
CA VAL A 131 29.14 3.81 -1.06
C VAL A 131 30.61 3.34 -1.11
N ARG A 132 30.99 2.56 -2.14
CA ARG A 132 32.39 2.16 -2.38
C ARG A 132 33.32 3.34 -2.57
N ARG A 133 32.83 4.46 -3.12
CA ARG A 133 33.60 5.69 -3.34
C ARG A 133 33.61 6.57 -2.10
N ALA A 134 32.44 6.63 -1.42
CA ALA A 134 32.25 7.51 -0.26
C ALA A 134 33.06 7.05 0.97
N THR A 135 33.24 5.73 1.15
CA THR A 135 33.86 5.15 2.36
C THR A 135 35.06 4.24 2.06
N PRO A 136 36.23 4.81 1.75
CA PRO A 136 37.45 4.02 1.43
C PRO A 136 37.89 3.09 2.55
N ARG A 137 37.60 3.40 3.83
CA ARG A 137 37.91 2.55 4.98
C ARG A 137 37.19 1.21 4.96
N LEU A 138 35.97 1.16 4.41
CA LEU A 138 35.14 -0.04 4.27
C LEU A 138 35.29 -0.71 2.90
N LYS A 139 36.27 -0.32 2.09
CA LYS A 139 36.45 -0.80 0.72
C LYS A 139 36.49 -2.32 0.61
N ARG A 140 37.10 -3.03 1.55
CA ARG A 140 37.20 -4.50 1.51
C ARG A 140 35.81 -5.15 1.55
N SER A 141 34.93 -4.66 2.41
CA SER A 141 33.56 -5.16 2.56
C SER A 141 32.72 -4.85 1.31
N TRP A 142 32.81 -3.63 0.79
CA TRP A 142 32.13 -3.27 -0.46
C TRP A 142 32.64 -4.03 -1.68
N ASP A 143 33.96 -4.26 -1.78
CA ASP A 143 34.57 -5.06 -2.86
C ASP A 143 34.20 -6.54 -2.78
N ARG A 144 33.99 -7.10 -1.57
CA ARG A 144 33.46 -8.45 -1.37
C ARG A 144 32.07 -8.57 -1.97
N ILE A 145 31.15 -7.67 -1.61
CA ILE A 145 29.78 -7.63 -2.14
C ILE A 145 29.80 -7.47 -3.66
N ALA A 146 30.57 -6.51 -4.18
CA ALA A 146 30.64 -6.25 -5.62
C ALA A 146 31.13 -7.46 -6.42
N ARG A 147 32.14 -8.21 -5.92
CA ARG A 147 32.62 -9.41 -6.57
C ARG A 147 31.59 -10.53 -6.58
N ALA A 148 30.91 -10.76 -5.46
CA ALA A 148 29.87 -11.76 -5.36
C ALA A 148 28.67 -11.41 -6.28
N TRP A 149 28.25 -10.15 -6.31
CA TRP A 149 27.18 -9.69 -7.18
C TRP A 149 27.54 -9.84 -8.67
N GLN A 150 28.75 -9.42 -9.07
CA GLN A 150 29.23 -9.62 -10.43
C GLN A 150 29.32 -11.11 -10.80
N GLY A 151 29.72 -11.98 -9.86
CA GLY A 151 29.71 -13.43 -10.03
C GLY A 151 28.30 -13.95 -10.32
N TRP A 152 27.31 -13.54 -9.55
CA TRP A 152 25.91 -13.91 -9.75
C TRP A 152 25.36 -13.38 -11.08
N LEU A 153 25.68 -12.13 -11.46
CA LEU A 153 25.24 -11.55 -12.73
C LEU A 153 25.77 -12.31 -13.97
N LYS A 154 26.89 -13.03 -13.87
CA LYS A 154 27.39 -13.88 -14.96
C LYS A 154 26.48 -15.08 -15.24
N THR A 155 25.71 -15.53 -14.27
CA THR A 155 24.73 -16.62 -14.42
C THR A 155 23.38 -16.14 -14.95
N ARG A 156 23.19 -14.83 -15.14
CA ARG A 156 21.95 -14.20 -15.56
C ARG A 156 22.06 -13.62 -16.97
N ASP A 157 20.99 -13.75 -17.75
CA ASP A 157 20.94 -13.22 -19.11
C ASP A 157 21.06 -11.68 -19.08
N ALA A 158 22.02 -11.15 -19.82
CA ALA A 158 22.28 -9.71 -19.88
C ALA A 158 21.32 -8.94 -20.82
N THR A 159 20.52 -9.65 -21.61
CA THR A 159 19.57 -9.08 -22.59
C THR A 159 18.18 -8.91 -22.03
N LEU A 160 17.86 -9.53 -20.89
CA LEU A 160 16.55 -9.48 -20.27
C LEU A 160 16.50 -8.37 -19.22
N ALA A 161 15.46 -7.54 -19.31
CA ALA A 161 15.20 -6.46 -18.35
C ALA A 161 14.71 -6.98 -16.98
N TYR A 162 14.14 -8.19 -16.95
CA TYR A 162 13.60 -8.83 -15.74
C TYR A 162 13.87 -10.32 -15.76
N GLN A 163 14.28 -10.87 -14.62
CA GLN A 163 14.47 -12.31 -14.40
C GLN A 163 14.09 -12.64 -12.96
N ALA A 164 13.40 -13.75 -12.76
CA ALA A 164 13.07 -14.27 -11.43
C ALA A 164 13.77 -15.61 -11.16
N SER A 165 13.89 -15.96 -9.90
CA SER A 165 14.45 -17.23 -9.42
C SER A 165 13.78 -17.64 -8.12
N ASP A 166 13.64 -18.95 -7.94
CA ASP A 166 13.17 -19.54 -6.68
C ASP A 166 14.31 -19.77 -5.68
N ASP A 167 15.57 -19.59 -6.14
CA ASP A 167 16.76 -19.79 -5.35
C ASP A 167 17.46 -18.47 -5.03
N LEU A 168 17.94 -18.36 -3.78
CA LEU A 168 18.79 -17.26 -3.35
C LEU A 168 20.16 -17.27 -4.04
N PRO A 169 20.77 -16.10 -4.27
CA PRO A 169 22.17 -16.01 -4.68
C PRO A 169 23.10 -16.21 -3.47
N ASP A 170 23.28 -17.46 -3.00
CA ASP A 170 23.97 -17.80 -1.75
C ASP A 170 25.32 -17.09 -1.56
N SER A 171 26.15 -17.07 -2.59
CA SER A 171 27.45 -16.38 -2.53
C SER A 171 27.32 -14.87 -2.29
N LEU A 172 26.26 -14.26 -2.81
CA LEU A 172 25.99 -12.84 -2.59
C LEU A 172 25.41 -12.60 -1.18
N VAL A 173 24.47 -13.44 -0.75
CA VAL A 173 23.89 -13.36 0.60
C VAL A 173 24.99 -13.52 1.65
N GLU A 174 25.90 -14.48 1.49
CA GLU A 174 27.02 -14.68 2.40
C GLU A 174 27.99 -13.49 2.39
N ALA A 175 28.27 -12.92 1.21
CA ALA A 175 29.08 -11.71 1.11
C ALA A 175 28.43 -10.50 1.81
N LEU A 176 27.09 -10.37 1.74
CA LEU A 176 26.33 -9.35 2.46
C LEU A 176 26.43 -9.56 3.98
N ARG A 177 26.26 -10.81 4.44
CA ARG A 177 26.30 -11.19 5.85
C ARG A 177 27.67 -10.89 6.49
N LEU A 178 28.74 -11.34 5.85
CA LEU A 178 30.12 -11.07 6.32
C LEU A 178 30.46 -9.58 6.28
N SER A 179 29.97 -8.86 5.25
CA SER A 179 30.23 -7.42 5.15
C SER A 179 29.42 -6.62 6.18
N ALA A 180 28.22 -7.08 6.52
CA ALA A 180 27.41 -6.48 7.58
C ALA A 180 28.13 -6.58 8.94
N ALA A 181 28.70 -7.73 9.27
CA ALA A 181 29.48 -7.92 10.48
C ALA A 181 30.72 -7.00 10.53
N ASP A 182 31.51 -6.97 9.45
CA ASP A 182 32.69 -6.09 9.37
C ASP A 182 32.34 -4.61 9.51
N ILE A 183 31.20 -4.17 8.95
CA ILE A 183 30.73 -2.78 9.04
C ILE A 183 30.25 -2.50 10.44
N ALA A 184 29.47 -3.39 11.06
CA ALA A 184 29.01 -3.25 12.44
C ALA A 184 30.19 -3.10 13.42
N ASP A 185 31.23 -3.93 13.28
CA ASP A 185 32.46 -3.83 14.09
C ASP A 185 33.18 -2.47 13.90
N HIS A 186 33.24 -1.99 12.65
CA HIS A 186 33.81 -0.68 12.36
C HIS A 186 33.03 0.46 13.03
N LEU A 187 31.70 0.36 13.06
CA LEU A 187 30.81 1.38 13.63
C LEU A 187 30.89 1.49 15.15
N VAL A 188 31.32 0.43 15.85
CA VAL A 188 31.58 0.50 17.29
C VAL A 188 32.63 1.56 17.60
N HIS A 189 33.62 1.73 16.72
CA HIS A 189 34.72 2.66 16.88
C HIS A 189 34.54 3.97 16.09
N HIS A 190 33.67 3.97 15.09
CA HIS A 190 33.47 5.08 14.17
C HIS A 190 31.96 5.28 13.86
N PRO A 191 31.15 5.65 14.85
CA PRO A 191 29.68 5.79 14.67
C PRO A 191 29.33 6.87 13.65
N GLU A 192 30.20 7.86 13.45
CA GLU A 192 30.06 8.94 12.46
C GLU A 192 30.19 8.45 11.00
N ALA A 193 30.71 7.24 10.78
CA ALA A 193 30.91 6.72 9.42
C ALA A 193 29.61 6.31 8.74
N LEU A 194 28.49 6.28 9.46
CA LEU A 194 27.18 5.83 8.95
C LEU A 194 26.24 7.02 8.76
N GLU A 195 26.39 7.70 7.63
CA GLU A 195 25.54 8.84 7.28
C GLU A 195 25.02 8.74 5.84
N GLY A 196 23.87 9.34 5.58
CA GLY A 196 23.30 9.49 4.23
C GLY A 196 23.16 8.17 3.48
N GLU A 197 23.70 8.12 2.26
CA GLU A 197 23.60 6.94 1.37
C GLU A 197 24.27 5.68 1.93
N VAL A 198 25.32 5.85 2.75
CA VAL A 198 26.03 4.71 3.37
C VAL A 198 25.15 4.04 4.42
N GLN A 199 24.48 4.83 5.24
CA GLN A 199 23.51 4.35 6.22
C GLN A 199 22.34 3.63 5.54
N GLN A 200 21.76 4.25 4.53
CA GLN A 200 20.65 3.65 3.81
C GLN A 200 21.05 2.31 3.20
N PHE A 201 22.16 2.24 2.48
CA PHE A 201 22.61 1.00 1.86
C PHE A 201 22.93 -0.08 2.90
N PHE A 202 23.47 0.30 4.06
CA PHE A 202 23.72 -0.64 5.16
C PHE A 202 22.41 -1.23 5.69
N PHE A 203 21.39 -0.43 5.88
CA PHE A 203 20.09 -0.92 6.33
C PHE A 203 19.37 -1.76 5.26
N ASP A 204 19.44 -1.37 3.99
CA ASP A 204 18.92 -2.17 2.88
C ASP A 204 19.59 -3.54 2.84
N MET A 205 20.91 -3.58 3.01
CA MET A 205 21.69 -4.82 3.08
C MET A 205 21.29 -5.69 4.27
N LEU A 206 21.13 -5.12 5.47
CA LEU A 206 20.65 -5.84 6.65
C LEU A 206 19.24 -6.41 6.44
N HIS A 207 18.38 -5.65 5.77
CA HIS A 207 17.03 -6.10 5.44
C HIS A 207 17.06 -7.29 4.47
N VAL A 208 17.88 -7.24 3.40
CA VAL A 208 18.08 -8.36 2.48
C VAL A 208 18.59 -9.59 3.22
N VAL A 209 19.60 -9.47 4.10
CA VAL A 209 20.13 -10.59 4.89
C VAL A 209 19.04 -11.20 5.78
N ARG A 210 18.27 -10.38 6.48
CA ARG A 210 17.17 -10.86 7.33
C ARG A 210 16.12 -11.65 6.56
N LEU A 211 15.71 -11.14 5.39
CA LEU A 211 14.71 -11.82 4.55
C LEU A 211 15.29 -13.08 3.89
N ALA A 212 16.59 -13.11 3.58
CA ALA A 212 17.24 -14.29 3.10
C ALA A 212 17.24 -15.44 4.12
N ASP A 213 17.36 -15.13 5.42
CA ASP A 213 17.26 -16.13 6.50
C ASP A 213 15.86 -16.76 6.63
N GLN A 214 14.84 -16.07 6.13
CA GLN A 214 13.44 -16.48 6.17
C GLN A 214 12.88 -16.83 4.78
N PHE A 215 13.76 -16.96 3.78
CA PHE A 215 13.37 -17.23 2.41
C PHE A 215 12.74 -18.61 2.25
N GLY A 216 11.67 -18.68 1.46
CA GLY A 216 10.96 -19.93 1.21
C GLY A 216 9.94 -19.81 0.07
N PRO A 217 9.01 -20.77 -0.07
CA PRO A 217 8.02 -20.77 -1.16
C PRO A 217 7.13 -19.52 -1.24
N HIS A 218 7.05 -18.77 -0.16
CA HIS A 218 6.31 -17.51 -0.04
C HIS A 218 7.03 -16.30 -0.63
N SER A 219 8.27 -16.48 -1.12
CA SER A 219 9.12 -15.40 -1.66
C SER A 219 9.73 -15.79 -3.00
N ILE A 220 10.17 -14.80 -3.75
CA ILE A 220 10.96 -14.95 -4.98
C ILE A 220 12.15 -13.99 -4.93
N VAL A 221 13.22 -14.35 -5.65
CA VAL A 221 14.31 -13.42 -5.96
C VAL A 221 14.09 -12.88 -7.36
N ASP A 222 14.06 -11.58 -7.53
CA ASP A 222 14.03 -10.98 -8.85
C ASP A 222 15.22 -10.04 -9.11
N LEU A 223 15.60 -9.97 -10.37
CA LEU A 223 16.62 -9.10 -10.92
C LEU A 223 15.99 -8.18 -11.95
N HIS A 224 16.00 -6.90 -11.66
CA HIS A 224 15.66 -5.86 -12.64
C HIS A 224 16.93 -5.28 -13.23
N GLN A 225 16.97 -5.11 -14.55
CA GLN A 225 18.08 -4.52 -15.26
C GLN A 225 17.58 -3.41 -16.18
N ASP A 226 18.03 -2.18 -15.95
CA ASP A 226 17.78 -1.07 -16.86
C ASP A 226 18.70 -1.19 -18.10
N LEU A 227 18.12 -1.66 -19.19
CA LEU A 227 18.84 -1.86 -20.46
C LEU A 227 19.14 -0.53 -21.17
N GLN A 228 18.49 0.57 -20.78
CA GLN A 228 18.66 1.91 -21.40
C GLN A 228 19.58 2.83 -20.58
N ALA A 229 19.98 2.41 -19.38
CA ALA A 229 20.85 3.21 -18.53
C ALA A 229 22.18 3.57 -19.24
N PRO A 230 22.64 4.84 -19.15
CA PRO A 230 23.81 5.32 -19.89
C PRO A 230 25.16 4.80 -19.38
N THR A 231 25.16 3.87 -18.43
CA THR A 231 26.40 3.28 -17.87
C THR A 231 26.73 1.92 -18.48
N ARG A 232 28.02 1.66 -18.70
CA ARG A 232 28.54 0.33 -19.13
C ARG A 232 28.65 -0.66 -17.97
N ASP A 233 28.61 -0.18 -16.73
CA ASP A 233 28.67 -1.05 -15.55
C ASP A 233 27.32 -1.75 -15.37
N ARG A 234 27.30 -3.04 -15.71
CA ARG A 234 26.08 -3.88 -15.60
C ARG A 234 25.53 -3.91 -14.18
N MET A 235 26.39 -4.02 -13.17
CA MET A 235 25.94 -4.05 -11.77
C MET A 235 25.21 -2.76 -11.40
N ALA A 236 25.73 -1.59 -11.81
CA ALA A 236 25.11 -0.31 -11.52
C ALA A 236 23.73 -0.11 -12.18
N ARG A 237 23.40 -0.93 -13.19
CA ARG A 237 22.08 -0.94 -13.86
C ARG A 237 21.09 -1.93 -13.24
N CYS A 238 21.57 -2.72 -12.28
CA CYS A 238 20.78 -3.82 -11.71
C CYS A 238 20.25 -3.48 -10.32
N MET A 239 19.09 -4.00 -10.06
CA MET A 239 18.45 -4.05 -8.74
C MET A 239 18.11 -5.52 -8.44
N LEU A 240 18.60 -6.02 -7.32
CA LEU A 240 18.19 -7.29 -6.73
C LEU A 240 17.02 -7.03 -5.80
N CYS A 241 15.98 -7.86 -5.87
CA CYS A 241 14.89 -7.80 -4.90
C CYS A 241 14.61 -9.21 -4.34
N ILE A 242 14.53 -9.34 -3.02
CA ILE A 242 13.82 -10.44 -2.38
C ILE A 242 12.38 -9.95 -2.21
N ARG A 243 11.46 -10.54 -2.96
CA ARG A 243 10.07 -10.10 -3.01
C ARG A 243 9.16 -11.09 -2.31
N ASN A 244 8.40 -10.58 -1.37
CA ASN A 244 7.38 -11.37 -0.69
C ASN A 244 6.11 -11.46 -1.55
N VAL A 245 5.65 -12.67 -1.83
CA VAL A 245 4.40 -12.97 -2.55
C VAL A 245 3.27 -13.24 -1.56
N VAL A 246 3.57 -14.03 -0.51
CA VAL A 246 2.61 -14.44 0.51
C VAL A 246 3.14 -14.03 1.89
N PRO A 247 2.62 -12.98 2.52
CA PRO A 247 3.12 -12.49 3.81
C PRO A 247 2.70 -13.34 5.01
N ALA A 248 1.85 -14.35 4.83
CA ALA A 248 1.36 -15.22 5.88
C ALA A 248 2.42 -15.75 6.87
N PRO A 249 3.59 -16.27 6.43
CA PRO A 249 4.62 -16.76 7.35
C PRO A 249 5.17 -15.70 8.29
N PHE A 250 5.17 -14.44 7.88
CA PHE A 250 5.66 -13.32 8.67
C PHE A 250 4.59 -12.73 9.61
N LEU A 251 3.33 -12.72 9.16
CA LEU A 251 2.22 -12.16 9.93
C LEU A 251 1.70 -13.12 11.00
N ARG A 252 1.69 -14.42 10.71
CA ARG A 252 1.18 -15.47 11.64
C ARG A 252 1.77 -15.37 13.04
N PRO A 253 3.10 -15.24 13.24
CA PRO A 253 3.67 -15.08 14.58
C PRO A 253 3.18 -13.83 15.30
N SER A 254 3.01 -12.72 14.59
CA SER A 254 2.53 -11.46 15.17
C SER A 254 1.06 -11.53 15.56
N LEU A 255 0.22 -12.19 14.75
CA LEU A 255 -1.18 -12.43 15.05
C LEU A 255 -1.35 -13.42 16.21
N ALA A 256 -0.55 -14.48 16.26
CA ALA A 256 -0.58 -15.48 17.33
C ALA A 256 -0.10 -14.94 18.69
N LEU A 257 0.71 -13.89 18.71
CA LEU A 257 1.14 -13.22 19.94
C LEU A 257 0.01 -12.44 20.61
N ALA A 258 -0.92 -11.90 19.83
CA ALA A 258 -2.05 -11.16 20.38
C ALA A 258 -2.99 -12.11 21.14
N HIS A 259 -3.48 -11.65 22.32
CA HIS A 259 -4.50 -12.41 23.07
C HIS A 259 -5.78 -12.56 22.27
N THR A 260 -6.18 -11.53 21.51
CA THR A 260 -7.24 -11.55 20.52
C THR A 260 -6.84 -10.67 19.34
N ALA A 261 -7.18 -11.09 18.12
CA ALA A 261 -7.00 -10.30 16.92
C ALA A 261 -8.31 -10.22 16.13
N THR A 262 -8.77 -9.01 15.86
CA THR A 262 -9.95 -8.74 15.04
C THR A 262 -9.53 -7.93 13.82
N LEU A 263 -9.70 -8.52 12.64
CA LEU A 263 -9.43 -7.87 11.37
C LEU A 263 -10.77 -7.50 10.72
N PHE A 264 -10.95 -6.27 10.33
CA PHE A 264 -12.22 -5.81 9.75
C PHE A 264 -12.01 -4.81 8.62
N SER A 265 -12.94 -4.83 7.67
CA SER A 265 -12.98 -3.90 6.54
C SER A 265 -14.33 -4.06 5.82
N ALA A 266 -14.76 -3.02 5.14
CA ALA A 266 -15.93 -3.07 4.25
C ALA A 266 -15.71 -3.98 3.02
N THR A 267 -14.47 -4.32 2.69
CA THR A 267 -14.09 -5.09 1.49
C THR A 267 -13.16 -6.27 1.83
N PHE A 268 -13.45 -6.99 2.92
CA PHE A 268 -12.63 -8.11 3.41
C PHE A 268 -13.11 -9.47 2.88
N GLY A 269 -13.30 -9.55 1.58
CA GLY A 269 -13.76 -10.78 0.90
C GLY A 269 -13.04 -11.03 -0.43
N PRO A 270 -12.90 -12.28 -0.89
CA PRO A 270 -13.35 -13.53 -0.23
C PRO A 270 -12.54 -13.89 1.03
N PRO A 271 -13.16 -14.49 2.07
CA PRO A 271 -12.50 -14.79 3.35
C PRO A 271 -11.27 -15.69 3.22
N GLU A 272 -11.33 -16.71 2.35
CA GLU A 272 -10.23 -17.65 2.11
C GLU A 272 -9.01 -16.95 1.53
N PHE A 273 -9.19 -15.98 0.63
CA PHE A 273 -8.10 -15.19 0.08
C PHE A 273 -7.29 -14.49 1.17
N TYR A 274 -7.97 -13.81 2.08
CA TYR A 274 -7.28 -13.14 3.18
C TYR A 274 -6.72 -14.12 4.21
N ALA A 275 -7.38 -15.25 4.44
CA ALA A 275 -6.85 -16.29 5.32
C ALA A 275 -5.53 -16.87 4.80
N ASP A 276 -5.47 -17.21 3.53
CA ASP A 276 -4.27 -17.72 2.87
C ASP A 276 -3.15 -16.68 2.87
N MET A 277 -3.47 -15.44 2.50
CA MET A 277 -2.49 -14.39 2.32
C MET A 277 -1.97 -13.80 3.65
N LEU A 278 -2.82 -13.68 4.66
CA LEU A 278 -2.45 -13.10 5.96
C LEU A 278 -2.07 -14.18 7.00
N GLY A 279 -2.28 -15.45 6.68
CA GLY A 279 -1.96 -16.57 7.58
C GLY A 279 -2.91 -16.68 8.77
N LEU A 280 -4.20 -16.41 8.54
CA LEU A 280 -5.20 -16.55 9.60
C LEU A 280 -5.39 -18.03 9.96
N PRO A 281 -5.69 -18.37 11.23
CA PRO A 281 -5.87 -19.74 11.66
C PRO A 281 -7.15 -20.37 11.06
N ASP A 282 -7.19 -21.71 10.99
CA ASP A 282 -8.32 -22.43 10.41
C ASP A 282 -9.58 -22.37 11.29
N ASP A 283 -9.40 -22.24 12.60
CA ASP A 283 -10.47 -22.11 13.61
C ASP A 283 -10.95 -20.66 13.81
N ARG A 284 -10.56 -19.74 12.91
CA ARG A 284 -11.01 -18.36 12.95
C ARG A 284 -12.53 -18.23 12.85
N ALA A 285 -13.10 -17.32 13.59
CA ALA A 285 -14.47 -16.89 13.36
C ALA A 285 -14.51 -15.89 12.17
N HIS A 286 -15.52 -16.04 11.32
CA HIS A 286 -15.85 -15.08 10.27
C HIS A 286 -17.28 -14.58 10.46
N ILE A 287 -17.46 -13.26 10.41
CA ILE A 287 -18.75 -12.62 10.58
C ILE A 287 -18.94 -11.61 9.45
N ASP A 288 -19.98 -11.84 8.63
CA ASP A 288 -20.47 -10.84 7.70
C ASP A 288 -21.52 -9.98 8.41
N VAL A 289 -21.24 -8.68 8.49
CA VAL A 289 -22.18 -7.71 9.04
C VAL A 289 -23.01 -7.17 7.87
N GLU A 290 -24.32 -7.26 8.00
CA GLU A 290 -25.23 -6.70 6.99
C GLU A 290 -24.99 -5.21 6.77
N SER A 291 -25.10 -4.80 5.50
CA SER A 291 -24.99 -3.39 5.15
C SER A 291 -26.08 -2.56 5.84
N PRO A 292 -25.75 -1.40 6.42
CA PRO A 292 -26.78 -0.48 6.95
C PRO A 292 -27.56 0.22 5.83
N PHE A 293 -27.18 0.02 4.58
CA PHE A 293 -27.78 0.67 3.40
C PHE A 293 -28.80 -0.25 2.73
N ASP A 294 -29.93 0.33 2.30
CA ASP A 294 -30.94 -0.37 1.52
C ASP A 294 -30.52 -0.49 0.05
N ALA A 295 -30.82 -1.62 -0.57
CA ALA A 295 -30.56 -1.83 -1.99
C ALA A 295 -31.25 -0.78 -2.89
N GLN A 296 -32.40 -0.23 -2.46
CA GLN A 296 -33.14 0.81 -3.18
C GLN A 296 -32.42 2.16 -3.24
N GLN A 297 -31.43 2.39 -2.34
CA GLN A 297 -30.62 3.61 -2.36
C GLN A 297 -29.63 3.64 -3.52
N LEU A 298 -29.30 2.49 -4.11
CA LEU A 298 -28.25 2.34 -5.12
C LEU A 298 -28.74 1.64 -6.39
N GLU A 299 -28.87 2.41 -7.45
CA GLU A 299 -29.13 1.85 -8.78
C GLU A 299 -27.82 1.31 -9.40
N VAL A 300 -27.74 0.00 -9.61
CA VAL A 300 -26.55 -0.63 -10.23
C VAL A 300 -26.85 -1.00 -11.69
N HIS A 301 -26.07 -0.45 -12.60
CA HIS A 301 -26.18 -0.71 -14.04
C HIS A 301 -24.96 -1.43 -14.56
N VAL A 302 -25.14 -2.48 -15.36
CA VAL A 302 -24.06 -3.23 -16.02
C VAL A 302 -24.09 -3.02 -17.52
N ALA A 303 -23.09 -2.35 -18.06
CA ALA A 303 -22.95 -2.12 -19.51
C ALA A 303 -22.30 -3.31 -20.20
N ARG A 304 -23.06 -4.38 -20.42
CA ARG A 304 -22.60 -5.68 -21.00
C ARG A 304 -22.08 -5.58 -22.44
N HIS A 305 -22.45 -4.54 -23.16
CA HIS A 305 -22.10 -4.33 -24.57
C HIS A 305 -20.81 -3.51 -24.75
N ILE A 306 -20.20 -3.03 -23.69
CA ILE A 306 -18.94 -2.27 -23.70
C ILE A 306 -17.84 -3.12 -23.11
N SER A 307 -16.70 -3.22 -23.82
CA SER A 307 -15.51 -3.93 -23.32
C SER A 307 -14.34 -2.96 -23.13
N THR A 308 -13.80 -2.90 -21.92
CA THR A 308 -12.65 -2.04 -21.57
C THR A 308 -11.31 -2.77 -21.67
N ARG A 309 -11.28 -4.00 -22.24
CA ARG A 309 -10.03 -4.74 -22.51
C ARG A 309 -9.12 -3.91 -23.39
N TYR A 310 -7.83 -4.02 -23.18
CA TYR A 310 -6.80 -3.19 -23.85
C TYR A 310 -7.00 -3.10 -25.37
N ASN A 311 -7.23 -4.24 -26.03
CA ASN A 311 -7.44 -4.32 -27.48
C ASN A 311 -8.82 -3.83 -27.95
N ARG A 312 -9.75 -3.54 -27.05
CA ARG A 312 -11.11 -3.04 -27.33
C ARG A 312 -11.33 -1.59 -26.89
N ARG A 313 -10.37 -0.98 -26.20
CA ARG A 313 -10.50 0.36 -25.59
C ARG A 313 -10.94 1.42 -26.60
N ARG A 314 -10.34 1.45 -27.78
CA ARG A 314 -10.71 2.43 -28.81
C ARG A 314 -12.19 2.32 -29.21
N ALA A 315 -12.70 1.10 -29.37
CA ALA A 315 -14.10 0.85 -29.73
C ALA A 315 -15.06 1.15 -28.57
N SER A 316 -14.60 1.14 -27.32
CA SER A 316 -15.41 1.41 -26.14
C SER A 316 -15.67 2.90 -25.89
N ILE A 317 -14.87 3.82 -26.46
CA ILE A 317 -14.95 5.26 -26.16
C ILE A 317 -16.31 5.84 -26.52
N ALA A 318 -16.75 5.71 -27.76
CA ALA A 318 -17.99 6.33 -28.21
C ALA A 318 -19.24 5.82 -27.46
N PRO A 319 -19.47 4.50 -27.28
CA PRO A 319 -20.61 4.02 -26.52
C PRO A 319 -20.55 4.41 -25.03
N MET A 320 -19.36 4.52 -24.44
CA MET A 320 -19.18 4.98 -23.08
C MET A 320 -19.53 6.45 -22.92
N VAL A 321 -19.02 7.32 -23.78
CA VAL A 321 -19.35 8.75 -23.81
C VAL A 321 -20.86 8.96 -23.93
N ALA A 322 -21.53 8.22 -24.82
CA ALA A 322 -22.98 8.28 -24.98
C ALA A 322 -23.73 7.81 -23.71
N LEU A 323 -23.24 6.76 -23.04
CA LEU A 323 -23.82 6.25 -21.80
C LEU A 323 -23.71 7.31 -20.68
N MET A 324 -22.51 7.87 -20.48
CA MET A 324 -22.24 8.87 -19.45
C MET A 324 -23.09 10.15 -19.66
N ALA A 325 -23.15 10.64 -20.90
CA ALA A 325 -23.95 11.81 -21.23
C ALA A 325 -25.44 11.56 -21.02
N ARG A 326 -25.96 10.40 -21.41
CA ARG A 326 -27.36 10.01 -21.18
C ARG A 326 -27.69 9.99 -19.68
N GLN A 327 -26.86 9.35 -18.84
CA GLN A 327 -27.06 9.32 -17.40
C GLN A 327 -27.05 10.72 -16.81
N TYR A 328 -26.08 11.54 -17.18
CA TYR A 328 -26.00 12.91 -16.70
C TYR A 328 -27.24 13.74 -17.11
N THR A 329 -27.74 13.59 -18.34
CA THR A 329 -28.92 14.31 -18.82
C THR A 329 -30.21 13.87 -18.09
N GLN A 330 -30.30 12.57 -17.76
CA GLN A 330 -31.45 12.03 -17.01
C GLN A 330 -31.44 12.46 -15.53
N ARG A 331 -30.28 12.51 -14.91
CA ARG A 331 -30.09 12.92 -13.50
C ARG A 331 -28.87 13.82 -13.39
N PRO A 332 -29.01 15.14 -13.61
CA PRO A 332 -27.90 16.08 -13.46
C PRO A 332 -27.37 16.12 -12.03
N GLY A 333 -26.04 16.12 -11.86
CA GLY A 333 -25.37 16.16 -10.58
C GLY A 333 -23.87 15.85 -10.70
N ASN A 334 -23.21 15.62 -9.59
CA ASN A 334 -21.80 15.28 -9.57
C ASN A 334 -21.57 13.77 -9.74
N TYR A 335 -20.75 13.42 -10.70
CA TYR A 335 -20.34 12.05 -11.00
C TYR A 335 -18.82 11.91 -10.95
N LEU A 336 -18.34 10.70 -10.60
CA LEU A 336 -16.92 10.34 -10.64
C LEU A 336 -16.72 9.14 -11.56
N ALA A 337 -15.92 9.32 -12.61
CA ALA A 337 -15.63 8.30 -13.61
C ALA A 337 -14.23 7.74 -13.41
N PHE A 338 -14.12 6.42 -13.18
CA PHE A 338 -12.88 5.71 -12.91
C PHE A 338 -12.40 4.91 -14.11
N PHE A 339 -11.10 5.03 -14.40
CA PHE A 339 -10.43 4.40 -15.54
C PHE A 339 -9.22 3.57 -15.08
N SER A 340 -8.81 2.61 -15.92
CA SER A 340 -7.67 1.73 -15.63
C SER A 340 -6.29 2.39 -15.85
N SER A 341 -6.21 3.53 -16.54
CA SER A 341 -4.97 4.26 -16.80
C SER A 341 -5.24 5.71 -17.20
N PHE A 342 -4.24 6.56 -17.02
CA PHE A 342 -4.32 7.96 -17.47
C PHE A 342 -4.52 8.10 -19.00
N ASP A 343 -3.85 7.25 -19.80
CA ASP A 343 -4.02 7.31 -21.26
C ASP A 343 -5.46 7.00 -21.70
N TYR A 344 -6.14 6.07 -21.02
CA TYR A 344 -7.52 5.76 -21.31
C TYR A 344 -8.46 6.85 -20.80
N LEU A 345 -8.19 7.37 -19.61
CA LEU A 345 -8.89 8.53 -19.04
C LEU A 345 -8.83 9.73 -19.99
N ASP A 346 -7.64 10.12 -20.46
CA ASP A 346 -7.41 11.26 -21.32
C ASP A 346 -8.18 11.11 -22.67
N GLN A 347 -8.19 9.91 -23.25
CA GLN A 347 -8.93 9.63 -24.50
C GLN A 347 -10.45 9.79 -24.31
N VAL A 348 -11.01 9.26 -23.22
CA VAL A 348 -12.44 9.35 -22.95
C VAL A 348 -12.85 10.76 -22.57
N ALA A 349 -12.08 11.44 -21.70
CA ALA A 349 -12.36 12.80 -21.28
C ALA A 349 -12.33 13.79 -22.47
N THR A 350 -11.35 13.65 -23.36
CA THR A 350 -11.25 14.47 -24.59
C THR A 350 -12.45 14.21 -25.51
N ALA A 351 -12.80 12.94 -25.74
CA ALA A 351 -13.94 12.58 -26.56
C ALA A 351 -15.27 13.08 -25.97
N PHE A 352 -15.41 13.01 -24.63
CA PHE A 352 -16.58 13.50 -23.92
C PHE A 352 -16.72 15.02 -24.02
N ALA A 353 -15.66 15.78 -23.71
CA ALA A 353 -15.67 17.24 -23.81
C ALA A 353 -15.93 17.76 -25.24
N THR A 354 -15.47 17.01 -26.25
CA THR A 354 -15.72 17.34 -27.66
C THR A 354 -17.18 17.09 -28.05
N ALA A 355 -17.77 15.98 -27.59
CA ALA A 355 -19.14 15.60 -27.96
C ALA A 355 -20.22 16.33 -27.14
N TRP A 356 -19.89 16.70 -25.90
CA TRP A 356 -20.82 17.29 -24.92
C TRP A 356 -20.17 18.50 -24.20
N PRO A 357 -19.87 19.61 -24.90
CA PRO A 357 -19.13 20.74 -24.34
C PRO A 357 -19.89 21.47 -23.24
N ASP A 358 -21.21 21.34 -23.18
CA ASP A 358 -22.06 22.00 -22.18
C ASP A 358 -22.06 21.27 -20.81
N ILE A 359 -21.54 20.03 -20.75
CA ILE A 359 -21.43 19.30 -19.50
C ILE A 359 -20.08 19.60 -18.85
N PRO A 360 -20.05 20.20 -17.63
CA PRO A 360 -18.80 20.50 -16.96
C PRO A 360 -18.00 19.23 -16.66
N THR A 361 -16.70 19.26 -16.98
CA THR A 361 -15.79 18.15 -16.71
C THR A 361 -14.49 18.63 -16.08
N TRP A 362 -13.87 17.76 -15.28
CA TRP A 362 -12.50 17.95 -14.78
C TRP A 362 -11.82 16.59 -14.60
N GLN A 363 -10.51 16.59 -14.63
CA GLN A 363 -9.77 15.34 -14.62
C GLN A 363 -8.55 15.36 -13.71
N GLN A 364 -8.20 14.19 -13.19
CA GLN A 364 -6.99 13.94 -12.42
C GLN A 364 -5.78 14.09 -13.34
N SER A 365 -4.76 14.86 -12.92
CA SER A 365 -3.47 14.87 -13.59
C SER A 365 -2.52 13.80 -13.03
N ARG A 366 -1.50 13.41 -13.83
CA ARG A 366 -0.53 12.36 -13.43
C ARG A 366 0.30 12.75 -12.19
N ARG A 367 0.50 14.04 -11.97
CA ARG A 367 1.27 14.57 -10.83
C ARG A 367 0.42 15.66 -10.18
N MET A 368 -0.22 15.29 -9.09
CA MET A 368 -0.98 16.23 -8.26
C MET A 368 -0.33 16.25 -6.88
N ASP A 369 0.04 17.44 -6.44
CA ASP A 369 0.37 17.70 -5.04
C ASP A 369 -0.90 17.74 -4.17
N GLU A 370 -0.75 17.93 -2.87
CA GLU A 370 -1.87 17.98 -1.93
C GLU A 370 -2.85 19.10 -2.27
N SER A 371 -2.33 20.30 -2.60
CA SER A 371 -3.16 21.44 -2.96
C SER A 371 -4.01 21.18 -4.22
N ALA A 372 -3.42 20.57 -5.24
CA ALA A 372 -4.15 20.20 -6.47
C ALA A 372 -5.22 19.14 -6.20
N ARG A 373 -4.97 18.21 -5.26
CA ARG A 373 -5.99 17.23 -4.82
C ARG A 373 -7.15 17.90 -4.10
N GLU A 374 -6.86 18.81 -3.19
CA GLU A 374 -7.89 19.60 -2.49
C GLU A 374 -8.74 20.40 -3.48
N GLN A 375 -8.13 21.07 -4.46
CA GLN A 375 -8.84 21.80 -5.51
C GLN A 375 -9.71 20.89 -6.38
N PHE A 376 -9.24 19.68 -6.71
CA PHE A 376 -10.04 18.68 -7.44
C PHE A 376 -11.28 18.30 -6.66
N LEU A 377 -11.15 18.04 -5.35
CA LEU A 377 -12.26 17.65 -4.46
C LEU A 377 -13.19 18.81 -4.13
N ALA A 378 -12.70 20.03 -4.05
CA ALA A 378 -13.50 21.21 -3.78
C ALA A 378 -14.56 21.48 -4.87
N ARG A 379 -14.37 20.95 -6.09
CA ARG A 379 -15.35 21.05 -7.19
C ARG A 379 -16.60 20.20 -6.98
N PHE A 380 -16.56 19.22 -6.06
CA PHE A 380 -17.74 18.45 -5.65
C PHE A 380 -18.55 19.23 -4.60
N GLU A 381 -19.19 20.28 -5.02
CA GLU A 381 -20.09 21.07 -4.18
C GLU A 381 -21.44 20.37 -4.04
N ALA A 382 -22.14 20.64 -2.93
CA ALA A 382 -23.50 20.13 -2.73
C ALA A 382 -24.45 20.72 -3.78
N GLY A 383 -25.13 19.84 -4.53
CA GLY A 383 -25.97 20.25 -5.66
C GLY A 383 -25.21 20.72 -6.89
N GLY A 384 -23.89 20.59 -6.91
CA GLY A 384 -23.06 20.84 -8.07
C GLY A 384 -23.34 19.87 -9.22
N GLN A 385 -22.86 20.21 -10.41
CA GLN A 385 -23.12 19.43 -11.64
C GLN A 385 -21.84 19.29 -12.46
N GLY A 386 -21.50 18.05 -12.79
CA GLY A 386 -20.35 17.74 -13.65
C GLY A 386 -19.84 16.32 -13.49
N ILE A 387 -18.87 15.97 -14.31
CA ILE A 387 -18.23 14.65 -14.30
C ILE A 387 -16.74 14.81 -14.08
N ALA A 388 -16.24 14.25 -12.98
CA ALA A 388 -14.82 14.15 -12.71
C ALA A 388 -14.26 12.84 -13.28
N PHE A 389 -13.06 12.89 -13.83
CA PHE A 389 -12.36 11.73 -14.38
C PHE A 389 -11.14 11.43 -13.53
N ALA A 390 -11.03 10.18 -13.04
CA ALA A 390 -9.93 9.73 -12.19
C ALA A 390 -9.45 8.32 -12.58
N VAL A 391 -8.26 7.94 -12.13
CA VAL A 391 -7.73 6.60 -12.28
C VAL A 391 -8.13 5.75 -11.07
N LEU A 392 -8.64 4.55 -11.31
CA LEU A 392 -9.00 3.59 -10.26
C LEU A 392 -7.74 3.12 -9.50
N GLY A 393 -7.81 3.05 -8.18
CA GLY A 393 -6.66 2.72 -7.33
C GLY A 393 -5.67 3.88 -7.11
N GLY A 394 -6.02 5.08 -7.58
CA GLY A 394 -5.32 6.33 -7.25
C GLY A 394 -5.89 7.03 -6.02
N ALA A 395 -5.36 8.21 -5.72
CA ALA A 395 -5.71 9.02 -4.54
C ALA A 395 -7.21 9.36 -4.40
N PHE A 396 -8.00 9.18 -5.44
CA PHE A 396 -9.44 9.47 -5.45
C PHE A 396 -10.33 8.21 -5.36
N ALA A 397 -9.75 7.02 -5.40
CA ALA A 397 -10.48 5.76 -5.16
C ALA A 397 -10.61 5.45 -3.66
N GLU A 398 -9.65 5.94 -2.86
CA GLU A 398 -9.59 5.73 -1.42
C GLU A 398 -9.46 7.08 -0.69
N GLY A 399 -9.92 7.16 0.55
CA GLY A 399 -9.68 8.32 1.42
C GLY A 399 -10.44 9.61 1.09
N ILE A 400 -11.41 9.61 0.18
CA ILE A 400 -12.30 10.76 -0.06
C ILE A 400 -13.66 10.55 0.57
N ASP A 401 -14.21 11.61 1.13
CA ASP A 401 -15.55 11.63 1.71
C ASP A 401 -16.39 12.75 1.08
N LEU A 402 -17.41 12.33 0.32
CA LEU A 402 -18.31 13.22 -0.43
C LEU A 402 -19.77 12.88 -0.08
N PRO A 403 -20.22 13.15 1.16
CA PRO A 403 -21.55 12.77 1.63
C PRO A 403 -22.65 13.54 0.92
N GLY A 404 -23.84 12.93 0.87
CA GLY A 404 -25.04 13.53 0.32
C GLY A 404 -24.94 13.76 -1.20
N ASN A 405 -25.53 14.83 -1.65
CA ASN A 405 -25.58 15.20 -3.07
C ASN A 405 -24.27 15.81 -3.63
N ARG A 406 -23.18 15.74 -2.88
CA ARG A 406 -21.84 16.06 -3.38
C ARG A 406 -21.34 15.02 -4.41
N LEU A 407 -21.81 13.77 -4.29
CA LEU A 407 -21.54 12.70 -5.26
C LEU A 407 -22.78 11.82 -5.40
N ILE A 408 -23.45 11.86 -6.55
CA ILE A 408 -24.67 11.08 -6.80
C ILE A 408 -24.48 9.88 -7.72
N GLY A 409 -23.28 9.67 -8.24
CA GLY A 409 -23.03 8.48 -9.04
C GLY A 409 -21.59 8.29 -9.44
N ALA A 410 -21.29 7.03 -9.84
CA ALA A 410 -19.99 6.64 -10.32
C ALA A 410 -20.07 5.84 -11.62
N PHE A 411 -19.11 6.10 -12.52
CA PHE A 411 -18.86 5.28 -13.71
C PHE A 411 -17.54 4.52 -13.51
N VAL A 412 -17.59 3.21 -13.50
CA VAL A 412 -16.40 2.36 -13.33
C VAL A 412 -16.07 1.68 -14.67
N ALA A 413 -15.21 2.34 -15.44
CA ALA A 413 -14.83 1.91 -16.80
C ALA A 413 -13.62 0.96 -16.79
N THR A 414 -13.66 -0.05 -15.94
CA THR A 414 -12.60 -1.06 -15.78
C THR A 414 -13.05 -2.15 -14.82
N LEU A 415 -12.43 -3.33 -14.90
CA LEU A 415 -12.56 -4.37 -13.86
C LEU A 415 -11.51 -4.20 -12.72
N GLY A 416 -10.73 -3.13 -12.75
CA GLY A 416 -9.74 -2.82 -11.72
C GLY A 416 -8.49 -3.69 -11.72
N LEU A 417 -8.37 -4.64 -12.67
CA LEU A 417 -7.28 -5.61 -12.68
C LEU A 417 -5.91 -4.93 -12.63
N PRO A 418 -4.98 -5.39 -11.78
CA PRO A 418 -3.59 -4.98 -11.84
C PRO A 418 -2.99 -5.10 -13.24
N GLN A 419 -1.99 -4.31 -13.53
CA GLN A 419 -1.32 -4.33 -14.82
C GLN A 419 -0.61 -5.68 -15.04
N ILE A 420 -0.74 -6.26 -16.23
CA ILE A 420 0.05 -7.43 -16.64
C ILE A 420 1.50 -6.95 -16.84
N ASN A 421 2.37 -7.45 -16.00
CA ASN A 421 3.81 -7.20 -16.05
C ASN A 421 4.57 -8.43 -15.54
N PRO A 422 5.89 -8.53 -15.77
CA PRO A 422 6.66 -9.71 -15.36
C PRO A 422 6.55 -10.05 -13.86
N VAL A 423 6.48 -9.06 -12.98
CA VAL A 423 6.36 -9.28 -11.53
C VAL A 423 5.02 -9.91 -11.17
N ASN A 424 3.91 -9.35 -11.70
CA ASN A 424 2.58 -9.88 -11.44
C ASN A 424 2.38 -11.28 -12.04
N GLU A 425 3.06 -11.59 -13.17
CA GLU A 425 3.04 -12.96 -13.71
C GLU A 425 3.79 -13.94 -12.81
N GLN A 426 4.89 -13.54 -12.18
CA GLN A 426 5.55 -14.36 -11.15
C GLN A 426 4.65 -14.57 -9.93
N PHE A 427 3.90 -13.55 -9.51
CA PHE A 427 2.91 -13.70 -8.44
C PHE A 427 1.83 -14.70 -8.85
N ARG A 428 1.29 -14.58 -10.06
CA ARG A 428 0.28 -15.49 -10.58
C ARG A 428 0.77 -16.95 -10.59
N GLU A 429 1.97 -17.19 -11.10
CA GLU A 429 2.57 -18.52 -11.16
C GLU A 429 2.79 -19.10 -9.75
N ARG A 430 3.31 -18.29 -8.82
CA ARG A 430 3.55 -18.70 -7.45
C ARG A 430 2.25 -19.00 -6.70
N LEU A 431 1.25 -18.12 -6.79
CA LEU A 431 -0.05 -18.31 -6.15
C LEU A 431 -0.85 -19.46 -6.78
N GLU A 432 -0.66 -19.71 -8.07
CA GLU A 432 -1.19 -20.92 -8.73
C GLU A 432 -0.57 -22.19 -8.12
N SER A 433 0.75 -22.22 -7.97
CA SER A 433 1.46 -23.36 -7.38
C SER A 433 1.08 -23.62 -5.92
N LEU A 434 0.87 -22.54 -5.12
CA LEU A 434 0.60 -22.67 -3.69
C LEU A 434 -0.88 -22.96 -3.38
N PHE A 435 -1.80 -22.33 -4.13
CA PHE A 435 -3.23 -22.30 -3.79
C PHE A 435 -4.16 -22.75 -4.93
N GLY A 436 -3.63 -22.99 -6.16
CA GLY A 436 -4.45 -23.29 -7.35
C GLY A 436 -5.35 -22.13 -7.81
N ARG A 437 -5.04 -20.90 -7.42
CA ARG A 437 -5.85 -19.70 -7.66
C ARG A 437 -5.03 -18.48 -8.11
N GLY A 438 -4.02 -18.70 -8.94
CA GLY A 438 -3.07 -17.67 -9.32
C GLY A 438 -3.71 -16.44 -9.96
N TYR A 439 -4.64 -16.64 -10.89
CA TYR A 439 -5.34 -15.52 -11.54
C TYR A 439 -6.25 -14.74 -10.57
N ASP A 440 -7.01 -15.46 -9.76
CA ASP A 440 -7.96 -14.85 -8.83
C ASP A 440 -7.22 -14.00 -7.78
N TYR A 441 -6.15 -14.54 -7.20
CA TYR A 441 -5.38 -13.91 -6.13
C TYR A 441 -4.49 -12.76 -6.61
N THR A 442 -4.02 -12.83 -7.87
CA THR A 442 -3.16 -11.77 -8.43
C THR A 442 -3.97 -10.64 -9.06
N TYR A 443 -5.06 -10.99 -9.76
CA TYR A 443 -5.75 -10.04 -10.62
C TYR A 443 -7.19 -9.78 -10.19
N LEU A 444 -8.02 -10.83 -10.07
CA LEU A 444 -9.46 -10.68 -9.97
C LEU A 444 -9.87 -10.07 -8.63
N TYR A 445 -9.44 -10.64 -7.50
CA TYR A 445 -9.84 -10.19 -6.18
C TYR A 445 -9.29 -8.80 -5.86
N PRO A 446 -7.99 -8.51 -6.04
CA PRO A 446 -7.49 -7.16 -5.85
C PRO A 446 -8.11 -6.12 -6.79
N GLY A 447 -8.48 -6.53 -8.01
CA GLY A 447 -9.15 -5.66 -8.96
C GLY A 447 -10.56 -5.28 -8.52
N LEU A 448 -11.39 -6.27 -8.20
CA LEU A 448 -12.77 -6.04 -7.78
C LEU A 448 -12.86 -5.32 -6.44
N GLN A 449 -11.94 -5.58 -5.53
CA GLN A 449 -11.85 -4.83 -4.27
C GLN A 449 -11.76 -3.31 -4.52
N LYS A 450 -10.88 -2.89 -5.43
CA LYS A 450 -10.75 -1.46 -5.82
C LYS A 450 -12.03 -0.91 -6.43
N VAL A 451 -12.73 -1.73 -7.23
CA VAL A 451 -14.02 -1.35 -7.81
C VAL A 451 -15.06 -1.12 -6.72
N VAL A 452 -15.19 -2.04 -5.78
CA VAL A 452 -16.16 -1.93 -4.69
C VAL A 452 -15.85 -0.73 -3.79
N GLN A 453 -14.58 -0.48 -3.49
CA GLN A 453 -14.16 0.69 -2.72
C GLN A 453 -14.50 2.01 -3.42
N ALA A 454 -14.20 2.10 -4.71
CA ALA A 454 -14.49 3.29 -5.51
C ALA A 454 -16.01 3.54 -5.64
N ALA A 455 -16.76 2.48 -5.89
CA ALA A 455 -18.22 2.54 -5.99
C ALA A 455 -18.90 2.85 -4.64
N GLY A 456 -18.35 2.34 -3.53
CA GLY A 456 -18.82 2.60 -2.16
C GLY A 456 -18.72 4.06 -1.71
N ARG A 457 -18.16 4.94 -2.55
CA ARG A 457 -18.15 6.40 -2.30
C ARG A 457 -19.52 7.07 -2.58
N VAL A 458 -20.39 6.42 -3.33
CA VAL A 458 -21.68 6.97 -3.75
C VAL A 458 -22.71 6.96 -2.62
N ILE A 459 -22.71 5.91 -1.79
CA ILE A 459 -23.60 5.80 -0.61
C ILE A 459 -22.75 5.85 0.66
N ARG A 460 -22.97 6.85 1.50
CA ARG A 460 -22.27 7.12 2.76
C ARG A 460 -23.17 7.18 3.97
N THR A 461 -24.43 7.56 3.74
CA THR A 461 -25.44 7.68 4.79
C THR A 461 -26.70 6.90 4.39
N THR A 462 -27.56 6.65 5.36
CA THR A 462 -28.86 6.00 5.13
C THR A 462 -29.86 6.89 4.37
N GLN A 463 -29.47 8.10 4.00
CA GLN A 463 -30.30 9.04 3.24
C GLN A 463 -29.73 9.32 1.84
N ASP A 464 -28.55 8.80 1.53
CA ASP A 464 -27.95 8.98 0.21
C ASP A 464 -28.67 8.12 -0.81
N GLU A 465 -28.82 8.65 -2.02
CA GLU A 465 -29.32 7.92 -3.18
C GLU A 465 -28.39 8.15 -4.36
N GLY A 466 -28.04 7.08 -5.08
CA GLY A 466 -27.11 7.21 -6.19
C GLY A 466 -27.17 6.10 -7.22
N SER A 467 -26.30 6.21 -8.23
CA SER A 467 -26.19 5.21 -9.27
C SER A 467 -24.74 4.81 -9.55
N ILE A 468 -24.52 3.54 -9.84
CA ILE A 468 -23.22 3.00 -10.26
C ILE A 468 -23.37 2.36 -11.63
N HIS A 469 -22.51 2.76 -12.56
CA HIS A 469 -22.40 2.15 -13.88
C HIS A 469 -21.12 1.34 -13.97
N LEU A 470 -21.25 0.02 -13.94
CA LEU A 470 -20.17 -0.95 -14.13
C LEU A 470 -19.99 -1.17 -15.64
N ILE A 471 -18.96 -0.53 -16.21
CA ILE A 471 -18.77 -0.45 -17.66
C ILE A 471 -17.68 -1.43 -18.09
N ASP A 472 -18.04 -2.69 -18.23
CA ASP A 472 -17.24 -3.75 -18.87
C ASP A 472 -18.11 -5.00 -19.07
N ASP A 473 -17.90 -5.72 -20.17
CA ASP A 473 -18.62 -6.96 -20.48
C ASP A 473 -18.40 -8.06 -19.43
N ARG A 474 -17.27 -8.04 -18.73
CA ARG A 474 -16.92 -9.04 -17.70
C ARG A 474 -17.77 -8.95 -16.44
N TYR A 475 -18.40 -7.81 -16.15
CA TYR A 475 -19.34 -7.71 -15.03
C TYR A 475 -20.61 -8.54 -15.19
N ALA A 476 -20.86 -9.04 -16.40
CA ALA A 476 -21.96 -9.98 -16.65
C ALA A 476 -21.62 -11.44 -16.31
N ARG A 477 -20.36 -11.74 -15.99
CA ARG A 477 -19.92 -13.09 -15.63
C ARG A 477 -20.39 -13.45 -14.23
N PRO A 478 -20.92 -14.67 -14.02
CA PRO A 478 -21.41 -15.10 -12.69
C PRO A 478 -20.34 -15.08 -11.60
N ASP A 479 -19.11 -15.48 -11.91
CA ASP A 479 -17.97 -15.48 -10.99
C ASP A 479 -17.57 -14.07 -10.55
N VAL A 480 -17.68 -13.07 -11.43
CA VAL A 480 -17.45 -11.65 -11.11
C VAL A 480 -18.60 -11.10 -10.27
N GLN A 481 -19.86 -11.42 -10.64
CA GLN A 481 -21.03 -10.94 -9.89
C GLN A 481 -21.10 -11.50 -8.46
N ALA A 482 -20.60 -12.72 -8.25
CA ALA A 482 -20.53 -13.32 -6.90
C ALA A 482 -19.58 -12.57 -5.94
N LEU A 483 -18.65 -11.80 -6.47
CA LEU A 483 -17.67 -11.02 -5.69
C LEU A 483 -18.12 -9.56 -5.42
N LEU A 484 -19.22 -9.12 -6.01
CA LEU A 484 -19.80 -7.80 -5.72
C LEU A 484 -20.60 -7.84 -4.39
N PRO A 485 -20.75 -6.73 -3.67
CA PRO A 485 -21.50 -6.68 -2.42
C PRO A 485 -22.90 -7.28 -2.55
N VAL A 486 -23.32 -8.06 -1.55
CA VAL A 486 -24.60 -8.79 -1.58
C VAL A 486 -25.78 -7.82 -1.65
N TRP A 487 -25.69 -6.68 -0.97
CA TRP A 487 -26.74 -5.67 -0.93
C TRP A 487 -26.92 -4.87 -2.24
N TRP A 488 -25.99 -4.99 -3.20
CA TRP A 488 -26.17 -4.39 -4.51
C TRP A 488 -27.17 -5.21 -5.34
N ASP A 489 -28.24 -4.58 -5.79
CA ASP A 489 -29.17 -5.20 -6.77
C ASP A 489 -28.55 -5.16 -8.16
N VAL A 490 -27.75 -6.18 -8.48
CA VAL A 490 -27.02 -6.26 -9.75
C VAL A 490 -27.89 -6.97 -10.79
N PRO A 491 -28.26 -6.33 -11.93
CA PRO A 491 -29.11 -6.94 -12.93
C PRO A 491 -28.53 -8.25 -13.49
N GLY A 492 -29.33 -9.32 -13.38
CA GLY A 492 -28.96 -10.65 -13.86
C GLY A 492 -28.06 -11.46 -12.91
N ARG A 493 -27.91 -11.03 -11.67
CA ARG A 493 -27.35 -11.86 -10.60
C ARG A 493 -28.34 -12.98 -10.30
N HIS A 494 -27.94 -14.23 -10.58
CA HIS A 494 -28.71 -15.38 -10.10
C HIS A 494 -28.42 -15.51 -8.60
N THR A 495 -29.39 -15.19 -7.76
CA THR A 495 -29.36 -15.60 -6.36
C THR A 495 -29.32 -17.12 -6.34
N ALA A 496 -28.19 -17.72 -5.98
CA ALA A 496 -28.16 -19.10 -5.60
C ALA A 496 -29.09 -19.22 -4.38
N THR A 497 -30.30 -19.69 -4.60
CA THR A 497 -31.20 -20.07 -3.52
C THR A 497 -30.46 -21.09 -2.68
N SER A 498 -30.10 -20.69 -1.46
CA SER A 498 -29.67 -21.59 -0.38
C SER A 498 -30.74 -22.65 -0.20
N SER A 499 -30.47 -23.84 -0.69
CA SER A 499 -31.24 -25.06 -0.34
C SER A 499 -30.53 -25.76 0.79
#